data_4bde98d56ad6457496160e4169d51121
#
_entry.id   4bde98d56ad6457496160e4169d51121
#
_cell.length_a   1.000
_cell.length_b   1.000
_cell.length_c   1.000
_cell.angle_alpha   90.00
_cell.angle_beta   90.00
_cell.angle_gamma   90.00
#
_symmetry.space_group_name_H-M   'P 1'
#
loop_
_entity.id
_entity.type
_entity.pdbx_description
1 polymer ?
#
loop_
_entity_poly.entity_id
_entity_poly.type
_entity_poly.pdbx_seq_one_letter_code
_entity_poly.pdbx_strand_id
1 'polypeptide(L)'
;MRSNLHWALLHGGLAAATLFIAIVSLCLGQYHLSLNEVFHELTHGAPDSGIAGQIVWSVRLPRVVMALLAGGSLGLCGATLQGVFHNPLVDPHIIGVTSGSAFGGTLAILLGFDIISMMGCTFFFGLAALVLVYLIARLQGRENTLALILSGIILSGFFAALVSLMQYLADTEETLPNIVFWLLGSFATANWHKVLSMALPVAVAAIILLKLRWRINLLALDDKDARGLGVSVTTLRRGVLVCCAVLVAAQVAVSGSIAWVGLVIPHLARLLVGADHRRLLPTAFWLGGAFMVVVDDLARTLTQAEIPIGIITALLGAPLFTLLLIRSQRRGVAQ
;
A
#
# COMPACT_ATOMS: atom_id res chain seq x y z
N MET A 1 -25.00 -17.00 -15.78
CA MET A 1 -25.62 -15.96 -14.94
C MET A 1 -25.40 -16.18 -13.44
N ARG A 2 -25.58 -17.38 -12.87
CA ARG A 2 -25.39 -17.64 -11.40
C ARG A 2 -23.99 -17.31 -10.87
N SER A 3 -22.92 -17.55 -11.64
CA SER A 3 -21.54 -17.24 -11.19
C SER A 3 -21.27 -15.74 -11.03
N ASN A 4 -21.81 -14.90 -11.93
CA ASN A 4 -21.57 -13.44 -11.86
C ASN A 4 -22.30 -12.79 -10.66
N LEU A 5 -23.49 -13.28 -10.31
CA LEU A 5 -24.24 -12.80 -9.14
C LEU A 5 -23.51 -13.15 -7.85
N HIS A 6 -22.99 -14.37 -7.74
CA HIS A 6 -22.21 -14.79 -6.55
C HIS A 6 -20.97 -13.88 -6.31
N TRP A 7 -20.25 -13.54 -7.40
CA TRP A 7 -19.09 -12.65 -7.29
C TRP A 7 -19.47 -11.21 -6.98
N ALA A 8 -20.56 -10.70 -7.54
CA ALA A 8 -21.07 -9.37 -7.18
C ALA A 8 -21.45 -9.29 -5.71
N LEU A 9 -22.11 -10.32 -5.18
CA LEU A 9 -22.49 -10.42 -3.77
C LEU A 9 -21.24 -10.51 -2.85
N LEU A 10 -20.22 -11.27 -3.24
CA LEU A 10 -18.97 -11.38 -2.46
C LEU A 10 -18.25 -10.03 -2.40
N HIS A 11 -18.08 -9.34 -3.53
CA HIS A 11 -17.42 -8.02 -3.53
C HIS A 11 -18.27 -6.97 -2.81
N GLY A 12 -19.58 -7.00 -2.95
CA GLY A 12 -20.51 -6.15 -2.19
C GLY A 12 -20.42 -6.42 -0.68
N GLY A 13 -20.35 -7.69 -0.28
CA GLY A 13 -20.15 -8.10 1.11
C GLY A 13 -18.82 -7.65 1.70
N LEU A 14 -17.72 -7.78 0.92
CA LEU A 14 -16.40 -7.29 1.33
C LEU A 14 -16.37 -5.76 1.48
N ALA A 15 -16.96 -5.04 0.53
CA ALA A 15 -17.08 -3.58 0.61
C ALA A 15 -17.91 -3.17 1.84
N ALA A 16 -19.06 -3.80 2.07
CA ALA A 16 -19.90 -3.55 3.23
C ALA A 16 -19.18 -3.86 4.55
N ALA A 17 -18.46 -4.98 4.63
CA ALA A 17 -17.66 -5.33 5.81
C ALA A 17 -16.53 -4.31 6.05
N THR A 18 -15.85 -3.87 5.00
CA THR A 18 -14.81 -2.84 5.11
C THR A 18 -15.38 -1.51 5.58
N LEU A 19 -16.53 -1.08 5.05
CA LEU A 19 -17.22 0.14 5.50
C LEU A 19 -17.71 0.01 6.95
N PHE A 20 -18.21 -1.16 7.33
CA PHE A 20 -18.61 -1.42 8.72
C PHE A 20 -17.40 -1.28 9.67
N ILE A 21 -16.26 -1.90 9.35
CA ILE A 21 -15.01 -1.75 10.11
C ILE A 21 -14.60 -0.28 10.19
N ALA A 22 -14.69 0.47 9.09
CA ALA A 22 -14.38 1.89 9.05
C ALA A 22 -15.30 2.72 9.98
N ILE A 23 -16.60 2.43 10.02
CA ILE A 23 -17.56 3.10 10.90
C ILE A 23 -17.24 2.77 12.39
N VAL A 24 -16.98 1.50 12.70
CA VAL A 24 -16.58 1.09 14.05
C VAL A 24 -15.28 1.79 14.47
N SER A 25 -14.32 1.90 13.58
CA SER A 25 -13.06 2.61 13.79
C SER A 25 -13.26 4.09 14.18
N LEU A 26 -14.30 4.75 13.63
CA LEU A 26 -14.63 6.13 14.03
C LEU A 26 -15.09 6.24 15.50
N CYS A 27 -15.58 5.18 16.11
CA CYS A 27 -15.96 5.16 17.53
C CYS A 27 -14.76 4.94 18.44
N LEU A 28 -13.71 4.24 17.95
CA LEU A 28 -12.55 3.86 18.74
C LEU A 28 -11.57 5.03 18.92
N GLY A 29 -10.85 5.07 20.03
CA GLY A 29 -9.81 6.06 20.32
C GLY A 29 -9.84 6.50 21.78
N GLN A 30 -8.90 7.35 22.19
CA GLN A 30 -8.77 7.81 23.56
C GLN A 30 -10.02 8.60 24.05
N TYR A 31 -10.67 9.33 23.17
CA TYR A 31 -11.98 9.95 23.44
C TYR A 31 -13.09 9.00 22.96
N HIS A 32 -13.90 8.50 23.87
CA HIS A 32 -14.98 7.57 23.54
C HIS A 32 -16.15 8.32 22.89
N LEU A 33 -16.51 7.90 21.66
CA LEU A 33 -17.70 8.35 20.96
C LEU A 33 -18.62 7.14 20.78
N SER A 34 -19.90 7.31 21.12
CA SER A 34 -20.92 6.31 20.85
C SER A 34 -21.24 6.25 19.34
N LEU A 35 -21.78 5.12 18.88
CA LEU A 35 -22.24 5.00 17.49
C LEU A 35 -23.29 6.07 17.12
N ASN A 36 -24.17 6.43 18.05
CA ASN A 36 -25.19 7.46 17.84
C ASN A 36 -24.56 8.85 17.63
N GLU A 37 -23.54 9.20 18.43
CA GLU A 37 -22.82 10.47 18.28
C GLU A 37 -22.07 10.52 16.94
N VAL A 38 -21.35 9.44 16.58
CA VAL A 38 -20.67 9.36 15.29
C VAL A 38 -21.65 9.48 14.12
N PHE A 39 -22.79 8.78 14.18
CA PHE A 39 -23.83 8.87 13.17
C PHE A 39 -24.45 10.25 13.08
N HIS A 40 -24.74 10.88 14.23
CA HIS A 40 -25.25 12.25 14.28
C HIS A 40 -24.26 13.23 13.66
N GLU A 41 -22.96 13.15 13.99
CA GLU A 41 -21.93 14.03 13.44
C GLU A 41 -21.71 13.80 11.93
N LEU A 42 -21.81 12.57 11.44
CA LEU A 42 -21.71 12.29 10.01
C LEU A 42 -22.90 12.79 9.20
N THR A 43 -24.09 12.86 9.80
CA THR A 43 -25.33 13.24 9.07
C THR A 43 -25.75 14.70 9.27
N HIS A 44 -25.49 15.27 10.41
CA HIS A 44 -25.96 16.61 10.82
C HIS A 44 -24.84 17.51 11.34
N GLY A 45 -23.69 16.93 11.66
CA GLY A 45 -22.54 17.66 12.19
C GLY A 45 -21.71 18.35 11.11
N ALA A 46 -20.86 19.25 11.57
CA ALA A 46 -19.85 19.94 10.78
C ALA A 46 -18.53 19.93 11.57
N PRO A 47 -17.37 20.23 10.96
CA PRO A 47 -16.11 20.34 11.69
C PRO A 47 -16.17 21.28 12.89
N ASP A 48 -17.07 22.25 12.88
CA ASP A 48 -17.24 23.27 13.94
C ASP A 48 -18.40 22.99 14.88
N SER A 49 -19.07 21.81 14.80
CA SER A 49 -20.23 21.46 15.65
C SER A 49 -19.89 21.09 17.10
N GLY A 50 -18.64 21.35 17.55
CA GLY A 50 -18.17 21.05 18.89
C GLY A 50 -17.02 20.04 18.90
N ILE A 51 -16.65 19.57 20.09
CA ILE A 51 -15.51 18.64 20.27
C ILE A 51 -15.73 17.32 19.49
N ALA A 52 -16.93 16.75 19.53
CA ALA A 52 -17.24 15.52 18.81
C ALA A 52 -17.11 15.70 17.29
N GLY A 53 -17.63 16.80 16.74
CA GLY A 53 -17.50 17.12 15.32
C GLY A 53 -16.06 17.30 14.90
N GLN A 54 -15.24 18.04 15.66
CA GLN A 54 -13.81 18.20 15.38
C GLN A 54 -13.09 16.85 15.38
N ILE A 55 -13.36 15.98 16.36
CA ILE A 55 -12.74 14.64 16.45
C ILE A 55 -13.13 13.80 15.23
N VAL A 56 -14.40 13.77 14.85
CA VAL A 56 -14.88 12.94 13.73
C VAL A 56 -14.34 13.48 12.40
N TRP A 57 -14.57 14.76 12.10
CA TRP A 57 -14.31 15.33 10.77
C TRP A 57 -12.85 15.70 10.52
N SER A 58 -12.13 16.18 11.56
CA SER A 58 -10.76 16.69 11.39
C SER A 58 -9.67 15.70 11.77
N VAL A 59 -9.99 14.67 12.62
CA VAL A 59 -8.99 13.72 13.10
C VAL A 59 -9.28 12.32 12.59
N ARG A 60 -10.46 11.74 12.93
CA ARG A 60 -10.71 10.31 12.70
C ARG A 60 -11.05 9.98 11.26
N LEU A 61 -11.93 10.75 10.63
CA LEU A 61 -12.37 10.47 9.27
C LEU A 61 -11.22 10.55 8.24
N PRO A 62 -10.38 11.61 8.24
CA PRO A 62 -9.19 11.64 7.37
C PRO A 62 -8.26 10.45 7.62
N ARG A 63 -8.06 10.06 8.87
CA ARG A 63 -7.20 8.94 9.26
C ARG A 63 -7.73 7.60 8.77
N VAL A 64 -9.01 7.30 8.97
CA VAL A 64 -9.66 6.09 8.47
C VAL A 64 -9.63 6.02 6.94
N VAL A 65 -9.95 7.12 6.26
CA VAL A 65 -9.88 7.19 4.80
C VAL A 65 -8.45 6.95 4.30
N MET A 66 -7.46 7.55 4.96
CA MET A 66 -6.06 7.36 4.60
C MET A 66 -5.61 5.91 4.82
N ALA A 67 -6.03 5.27 5.92
CA ALA A 67 -5.76 3.85 6.17
C ALA A 67 -6.40 2.94 5.11
N LEU A 68 -7.66 3.20 4.73
CA LEU A 68 -8.36 2.49 3.64
C LEU A 68 -7.62 2.59 2.31
N LEU A 69 -7.21 3.81 1.94
CA LEU A 69 -6.49 4.06 0.69
C LEU A 69 -5.09 3.42 0.71
N ALA A 70 -4.36 3.53 1.82
CA ALA A 70 -3.03 2.96 1.97
C ALA A 70 -3.06 1.43 1.90
N GLY A 71 -3.93 0.79 2.68
CA GLY A 71 -4.08 -0.65 2.67
C GLY A 71 -4.60 -1.18 1.34
N GLY A 72 -5.60 -0.51 0.76
CA GLY A 72 -6.15 -0.85 -0.56
C GLY A 72 -5.11 -0.73 -1.67
N SER A 73 -4.31 0.34 -1.68
CA SER A 73 -3.26 0.54 -2.68
C SER A 73 -2.15 -0.50 -2.56
N LEU A 74 -1.69 -0.82 -1.34
CA LEU A 74 -0.66 -1.84 -1.11
C LEU A 74 -1.17 -3.24 -1.47
N GLY A 75 -2.41 -3.60 -1.10
CA GLY A 75 -3.02 -4.89 -1.46
C GLY A 75 -3.19 -5.04 -2.98
N LEU A 76 -3.70 -4.00 -3.64
CA LEU A 76 -3.85 -3.97 -5.10
C LEU A 76 -2.49 -4.06 -5.82
N CYS A 77 -1.51 -3.28 -5.38
CA CYS A 77 -0.15 -3.28 -5.91
C CYS A 77 0.50 -4.65 -5.75
N GLY A 78 0.47 -5.24 -4.55
CA GLY A 78 1.03 -6.55 -4.28
C GLY A 78 0.41 -7.65 -5.15
N ALA A 79 -0.94 -7.69 -5.25
CA ALA A 79 -1.63 -8.65 -6.11
C ALA A 79 -1.22 -8.53 -7.59
N THR A 80 -1.06 -7.31 -8.04
CA THR A 80 -0.64 -7.00 -9.42
C THR A 80 0.80 -7.44 -9.68
N LEU A 81 1.73 -7.09 -8.79
CA LEU A 81 3.15 -7.43 -8.93
C LEU A 81 3.39 -8.94 -8.88
N GLN A 82 2.70 -9.65 -7.96
CA GLN A 82 2.78 -11.11 -7.89
C GLN A 82 2.34 -11.78 -9.20
N GLY A 83 1.35 -11.21 -9.90
CA GLY A 83 0.94 -11.66 -11.23
C GLY A 83 1.98 -11.36 -12.31
N VAL A 84 2.50 -10.14 -12.34
CA VAL A 84 3.49 -9.69 -13.34
C VAL A 84 4.81 -10.45 -13.23
N PHE A 85 5.23 -10.78 -12.01
CA PHE A 85 6.51 -11.45 -11.74
C PHE A 85 6.38 -12.96 -11.60
N HIS A 86 5.19 -13.54 -11.77
CA HIS A 86 4.91 -14.98 -11.60
C HIS A 86 5.41 -15.54 -10.28
N ASN A 87 5.43 -14.73 -9.24
CA ASN A 87 5.99 -15.09 -7.95
C ASN A 87 5.12 -14.55 -6.80
N PRO A 88 4.48 -15.43 -6.01
CA PRO A 88 3.63 -15.01 -4.90
C PRO A 88 4.38 -14.37 -3.72
N LEU A 89 5.72 -14.41 -3.74
CA LEU A 89 6.59 -13.84 -2.72
C LEU A 89 7.03 -12.41 -3.05
N VAL A 90 6.61 -11.87 -4.19
CA VAL A 90 6.93 -10.49 -4.58
C VAL A 90 6.15 -9.51 -3.71
N ASP A 91 6.88 -8.57 -3.13
CA ASP A 91 6.39 -7.45 -2.35
C ASP A 91 6.62 -6.14 -3.13
N PRO A 92 5.81 -5.10 -2.96
CA PRO A 92 6.05 -3.77 -3.56
C PRO A 92 7.45 -3.19 -3.33
N HIS A 93 8.16 -3.59 -2.27
CA HIS A 93 9.53 -3.15 -1.98
C HIS A 93 10.56 -3.62 -3.03
N ILE A 94 10.32 -4.76 -3.69
CA ILE A 94 11.28 -5.36 -4.64
C ILE A 94 11.57 -4.47 -5.86
N ILE A 95 10.61 -3.63 -6.26
CA ILE A 95 10.80 -2.74 -7.42
C ILE A 95 11.58 -1.46 -7.09
N GLY A 96 12.09 -1.30 -5.87
CA GLY A 96 12.94 -0.18 -5.46
C GLY A 96 12.20 1.14 -5.19
N VAL A 97 10.91 1.24 -5.51
CA VAL A 97 10.11 2.47 -5.36
C VAL A 97 10.02 2.91 -3.90
N THR A 98 9.76 1.97 -2.98
CA THR A 98 9.68 2.28 -1.55
C THR A 98 11.00 2.83 -1.01
N SER A 99 12.12 2.23 -1.41
CA SER A 99 13.46 2.66 -0.97
C SER A 99 13.82 4.04 -1.53
N GLY A 100 13.48 4.30 -2.80
CA GLY A 100 13.64 5.62 -3.39
C GLY A 100 12.77 6.68 -2.71
N SER A 101 11.50 6.35 -2.44
CA SER A 101 10.60 7.23 -1.67
C SER A 101 11.13 7.49 -0.25
N ALA A 102 11.64 6.45 0.42
CA ALA A 102 12.24 6.56 1.75
C ALA A 102 13.42 7.54 1.74
N PHE A 103 14.30 7.43 0.74
CA PHE A 103 15.40 8.38 0.56
C PHE A 103 14.88 9.80 0.32
N GLY A 104 13.91 9.99 -0.59
CA GLY A 104 13.36 11.31 -0.88
C GLY A 104 12.74 11.99 0.34
N GLY A 105 11.98 11.24 1.15
CA GLY A 105 11.39 11.77 2.39
C GLY A 105 12.43 12.08 3.45
N THR A 106 13.41 11.17 3.64
CA THR A 106 14.52 11.39 4.58
C THR A 106 15.35 12.61 4.19
N LEU A 107 15.66 12.78 2.91
CA LEU A 107 16.38 13.94 2.40
C LEU A 107 15.59 15.23 2.65
N ALA A 108 14.29 15.23 2.40
CA ALA A 108 13.43 16.39 2.62
C ALA A 108 13.35 16.78 4.10
N ILE A 109 13.27 15.81 5.02
CA ILE A 109 13.31 16.04 6.48
C ILE A 109 14.66 16.66 6.87
N LEU A 110 15.77 16.08 6.39
CA LEU A 110 17.11 16.58 6.67
C LEU A 110 17.31 18.03 6.21
N LEU A 111 16.73 18.39 5.07
CA LEU A 111 16.80 19.74 4.50
C LEU A 111 15.77 20.72 5.10
N GLY A 112 14.93 20.26 6.04
CA GLY A 112 13.92 21.11 6.70
C GLY A 112 12.77 21.52 5.77
N PHE A 113 12.41 20.70 4.79
CA PHE A 113 11.30 21.00 3.87
C PHE A 113 9.96 20.96 4.62
N ASP A 114 9.02 21.81 4.17
CA ASP A 114 7.63 21.75 4.60
C ASP A 114 6.96 20.44 4.16
N ILE A 115 5.81 20.13 4.75
CA ILE A 115 5.10 18.84 4.52
C ILE A 115 4.78 18.63 3.03
N ILE A 116 4.37 19.66 2.30
CA ILE A 116 3.98 19.54 0.89
C ILE A 116 5.21 19.23 0.03
N SER A 117 6.30 19.95 0.24
CA SER A 117 7.57 19.74 -0.45
C SER A 117 8.18 18.37 -0.12
N MET A 118 8.07 17.93 1.14
CA MET A 118 8.49 16.59 1.57
C MET A 118 7.69 15.50 0.84
N MET A 119 6.38 15.63 0.76
CA MET A 119 5.53 14.67 0.03
C MET A 119 5.88 14.65 -1.46
N GLY A 120 6.09 15.81 -2.08
CA GLY A 120 6.52 15.93 -3.48
C GLY A 120 7.88 15.28 -3.73
N CYS A 121 8.86 15.53 -2.86
CA CYS A 121 10.19 14.94 -2.91
C CYS A 121 10.13 13.40 -2.78
N THR A 122 9.39 12.91 -1.78
CA THR A 122 9.16 11.46 -1.56
C THR A 122 8.55 10.80 -2.80
N PHE A 123 7.50 11.37 -3.35
CA PHE A 123 6.82 10.87 -4.53
C PHE A 123 7.74 10.88 -5.77
N PHE A 124 8.47 11.97 -5.98
CA PHE A 124 9.41 12.13 -7.09
C PHE A 124 10.52 11.06 -7.05
N PHE A 125 11.20 10.90 -5.91
CA PHE A 125 12.28 9.90 -5.79
C PHE A 125 11.77 8.46 -5.89
N GLY A 126 10.54 8.18 -5.46
CA GLY A 126 9.90 6.90 -5.70
C GLY A 126 9.72 6.58 -7.18
N LEU A 127 9.22 7.53 -7.97
CA LEU A 127 9.08 7.35 -9.42
C LEU A 127 10.45 7.34 -10.13
N ALA A 128 11.39 8.18 -9.70
CA ALA A 128 12.75 8.19 -10.21
C ALA A 128 13.45 6.84 -9.99
N ALA A 129 13.22 6.19 -8.85
CA ALA A 129 13.72 4.85 -8.57
C ALA A 129 13.22 3.83 -9.62
N LEU A 130 11.94 3.85 -9.99
CA LEU A 130 11.43 2.98 -11.05
C LEU A 130 12.12 3.24 -12.39
N VAL A 131 12.32 4.51 -12.75
CA VAL A 131 13.05 4.87 -13.98
C VAL A 131 14.47 4.31 -13.95
N LEU A 132 15.19 4.45 -12.82
CA LEU A 132 16.53 3.91 -12.65
C LEU A 132 16.55 2.38 -12.73
N VAL A 133 15.57 1.69 -12.15
CA VAL A 133 15.42 0.22 -12.30
C VAL A 133 15.32 -0.17 -13.77
N TYR A 134 14.51 0.52 -14.55
CA TYR A 134 14.39 0.26 -15.98
C TYR A 134 15.68 0.56 -16.74
N LEU A 135 16.38 1.65 -16.41
CA LEU A 135 17.66 1.99 -17.04
C LEU A 135 18.72 0.91 -16.77
N ILE A 136 18.83 0.46 -15.51
CA ILE A 136 19.78 -0.60 -15.13
C ILE A 136 19.41 -1.92 -15.82
N ALA A 137 18.14 -2.32 -15.84
CA ALA A 137 17.68 -3.53 -16.52
C ALA A 137 17.98 -3.48 -18.03
N ARG A 138 17.80 -2.33 -18.67
CA ARG A 138 18.08 -2.12 -20.08
C ARG A 138 19.59 -2.21 -20.38
N LEU A 139 20.45 -1.68 -19.51
CA LEU A 139 21.91 -1.78 -19.65
C LEU A 139 22.39 -3.24 -19.58
N GLN A 140 21.66 -4.12 -18.89
CA GLN A 140 21.94 -5.56 -18.87
C GLN A 140 21.51 -6.29 -20.16
N GLY A 141 21.02 -5.57 -21.18
CA GLY A 141 20.60 -6.10 -22.47
C GLY A 141 19.34 -6.95 -22.46
N ARG A 142 18.61 -7.02 -21.33
CA ARG A 142 17.40 -7.84 -21.18
C ARG A 142 16.36 -7.12 -20.33
N GLU A 143 15.27 -6.67 -20.92
CA GLU A 143 14.12 -6.15 -20.19
C GLU A 143 13.19 -7.32 -19.75
N ASN A 144 13.75 -8.33 -19.11
CA ASN A 144 12.98 -9.45 -18.59
C ASN A 144 12.69 -9.27 -17.09
N THR A 145 11.80 -10.08 -16.56
CA THR A 145 11.34 -10.07 -15.15
C THR A 145 12.52 -10.17 -14.17
N LEU A 146 13.49 -11.04 -14.45
CA LEU A 146 14.67 -11.25 -13.58
C LEU A 146 15.55 -10.01 -13.51
N ALA A 147 15.84 -9.38 -14.67
CA ALA A 147 16.65 -8.16 -14.72
C ALA A 147 15.99 -7.01 -13.93
N LEU A 148 14.65 -6.86 -14.01
CA LEU A 148 13.91 -5.86 -13.24
C LEU A 148 14.01 -6.11 -11.73
N ILE A 149 13.85 -7.36 -11.29
CA ILE A 149 13.97 -7.74 -9.86
C ILE A 149 15.39 -7.46 -9.36
N LEU A 150 16.42 -7.93 -10.07
CA LEU A 150 17.82 -7.72 -9.67
C LEU A 150 18.18 -6.23 -9.62
N SER A 151 17.74 -5.44 -10.62
CA SER A 151 17.94 -4.00 -10.63
C SER A 151 17.25 -3.32 -9.46
N GLY A 152 16.03 -3.75 -9.10
CA GLY A 152 15.31 -3.26 -7.93
C GLY A 152 16.02 -3.56 -6.62
N ILE A 153 16.55 -4.77 -6.46
CA ILE A 153 17.33 -5.17 -5.26
C ILE A 153 18.61 -4.33 -5.14
N ILE A 154 19.38 -4.18 -6.23
CA ILE A 154 20.59 -3.36 -6.24
C ILE A 154 20.28 -1.92 -5.85
N LEU A 155 19.25 -1.34 -6.46
CA LEU A 155 18.87 0.05 -6.21
C LEU A 155 18.30 0.25 -4.82
N SER A 156 17.57 -0.74 -4.27
CA SER A 156 17.10 -0.70 -2.90
C SER A 156 18.25 -0.68 -1.90
N GLY A 157 19.31 -1.47 -2.13
CA GLY A 157 20.52 -1.43 -1.31
C GLY A 157 21.24 -0.08 -1.40
N PHE A 158 21.32 0.51 -2.59
CA PHE A 158 21.90 1.83 -2.79
C PHE A 158 21.12 2.93 -2.04
N PHE A 159 19.79 2.97 -2.20
CA PHE A 159 18.95 3.94 -1.47
C PHE A 159 18.97 3.71 0.03
N ALA A 160 19.04 2.46 0.50
CA ALA A 160 19.20 2.18 1.94
C ALA A 160 20.50 2.74 2.50
N ALA A 161 21.61 2.65 1.75
CA ALA A 161 22.88 3.27 2.13
C ALA A 161 22.78 4.81 2.17
N LEU A 162 22.07 5.42 1.20
CA LEU A 162 21.83 6.86 1.22
C LEU A 162 20.95 7.30 2.39
N VAL A 163 19.89 6.54 2.74
CA VAL A 163 19.08 6.79 3.95
C VAL A 163 19.95 6.72 5.21
N SER A 164 20.82 5.71 5.33
CA SER A 164 21.75 5.59 6.45
C SER A 164 22.74 6.77 6.52
N LEU A 165 23.20 7.26 5.37
CA LEU A 165 24.04 8.46 5.31
C LEU A 165 23.28 9.71 5.81
N MET A 166 21.99 9.88 5.40
CA MET A 166 21.17 11.00 5.89
C MET A 166 20.95 10.92 7.40
N GLN A 167 20.71 9.71 7.94
CA GLN A 167 20.58 9.49 9.38
C GLN A 167 21.89 9.81 10.13
N TYR A 168 23.04 9.47 9.55
CA TYR A 168 24.34 9.79 10.13
C TYR A 168 24.63 11.30 10.16
N LEU A 169 24.18 12.03 9.15
CA LEU A 169 24.36 13.50 9.05
C LEU A 169 23.31 14.29 9.83
N ALA A 170 22.22 13.65 10.25
CA ALA A 170 21.12 14.30 10.95
C ALA A 170 21.52 14.68 12.38
N ASP A 171 21.00 15.81 12.85
CA ASP A 171 21.08 16.20 14.26
C ASP A 171 20.38 15.14 15.13
N THR A 172 21.01 14.79 16.25
CA THR A 172 20.58 13.70 17.14
C THR A 172 19.41 14.07 18.05
N GLU A 173 19.18 15.37 18.28
CA GLU A 173 18.15 15.83 19.22
C GLU A 173 16.76 15.92 18.59
N GLU A 174 16.66 16.37 17.34
CA GLU A 174 15.38 16.61 16.67
C GLU A 174 15.25 15.87 15.32
N THR A 175 16.23 16.05 14.43
CA THR A 175 16.09 15.58 13.03
C THR A 175 16.14 14.05 12.92
N LEU A 176 17.08 13.40 13.60
CA LEU A 176 17.21 11.94 13.56
C LEU A 176 15.98 11.21 14.12
N PRO A 177 15.43 11.57 15.31
CA PRO A 177 14.18 10.99 15.78
C PRO A 177 13.02 11.15 14.80
N ASN A 178 12.88 12.34 14.17
CA ASN A 178 11.84 12.60 13.16
C ASN A 178 11.98 11.70 11.93
N ILE A 179 13.21 11.52 11.42
CA ILE A 179 13.50 10.61 10.32
C ILE A 179 13.13 9.17 10.69
N VAL A 180 13.57 8.70 11.85
CA VAL A 180 13.31 7.32 12.31
C VAL A 180 11.81 7.08 12.46
N PHE A 181 11.09 8.00 13.13
CA PHE A 181 9.66 7.89 13.33
C PHE A 181 8.90 7.89 11.99
N TRP A 182 9.28 8.78 11.06
CA TRP A 182 8.66 8.84 9.74
C TRP A 182 8.89 7.54 8.93
N LEU A 183 10.12 6.99 8.96
CA LEU A 183 10.45 5.73 8.28
C LEU A 183 9.67 4.53 8.82
N LEU A 184 9.29 4.53 10.10
CA LEU A 184 8.48 3.48 10.71
C LEU A 184 7.02 3.50 10.24
N GLY A 185 6.58 4.58 9.62
CA GLY A 185 5.23 4.75 9.10
C GLY A 185 4.18 5.05 10.16
N SER A 186 3.33 6.04 9.89
CA SER A 186 2.27 6.46 10.83
C SER A 186 1.14 7.20 10.11
N PHE A 187 -0.08 7.09 10.65
CA PHE A 187 -1.23 7.92 10.27
C PHE A 187 -1.56 9.00 11.31
N ALA A 188 -0.72 9.19 12.33
CA ALA A 188 -0.95 10.18 13.40
C ALA A 188 -1.14 11.61 12.89
N THR A 189 -0.49 11.96 11.78
CA THR A 189 -0.57 13.28 11.15
C THR A 189 -1.55 13.34 9.97
N ALA A 190 -2.53 12.41 9.92
CA ALA A 190 -3.52 12.37 8.86
C ALA A 190 -4.38 13.64 8.88
N ASN A 191 -4.61 14.19 7.70
CA ASN A 191 -5.49 15.33 7.47
C ASN A 191 -6.03 15.29 6.03
N TRP A 192 -7.03 16.12 5.73
CA TRP A 192 -7.66 16.13 4.41
C TRP A 192 -6.72 16.47 3.26
N HIS A 193 -5.71 17.33 3.49
CA HIS A 193 -4.71 17.65 2.45
C HIS A 193 -3.90 16.40 2.07
N LYS A 194 -3.44 15.63 3.04
CA LYS A 194 -2.74 14.35 2.79
C LYS A 194 -3.64 13.32 2.13
N VAL A 195 -4.89 13.21 2.59
CA VAL A 195 -5.89 12.31 1.98
C VAL A 195 -6.11 12.64 0.52
N LEU A 196 -6.37 13.91 0.18
CA LEU A 196 -6.62 14.36 -1.19
C LEU A 196 -5.37 14.19 -2.09
N SER A 197 -4.18 14.51 -1.57
CA SER A 197 -2.92 14.33 -2.30
C SER A 197 -2.66 12.88 -2.66
N MET A 198 -3.06 11.93 -1.80
CA MET A 198 -2.96 10.50 -2.04
C MET A 198 -4.12 9.97 -2.90
N ALA A 199 -5.35 10.42 -2.64
CA ALA A 199 -6.56 9.88 -3.24
C ALA A 199 -6.55 9.99 -4.76
N LEU A 200 -6.11 11.11 -5.32
CA LEU A 200 -6.08 11.34 -6.76
C LEU A 200 -5.14 10.36 -7.49
N PRO A 201 -3.83 10.27 -7.18
CA PRO A 201 -2.94 9.33 -7.85
C PRO A 201 -3.35 7.87 -7.59
N VAL A 202 -3.80 7.53 -6.38
CA VAL A 202 -4.29 6.18 -6.06
C VAL A 202 -5.53 5.85 -6.89
N ALA A 203 -6.52 6.73 -6.99
CA ALA A 203 -7.73 6.50 -7.77
C ALA A 203 -7.40 6.29 -9.26
N VAL A 204 -6.55 7.14 -9.85
CA VAL A 204 -6.15 7.02 -11.25
C VAL A 204 -5.45 5.68 -11.50
N ALA A 205 -4.42 5.35 -10.70
CA ALA A 205 -3.67 4.10 -10.87
C ALA A 205 -4.55 2.86 -10.61
N ALA A 206 -5.38 2.88 -9.57
CA ALA A 206 -6.29 1.78 -9.26
C ALA A 206 -7.32 1.55 -10.37
N ILE A 207 -7.94 2.61 -10.91
CA ILE A 207 -8.89 2.51 -12.03
C ILE A 207 -8.21 1.90 -13.26
N ILE A 208 -6.98 2.32 -13.58
CA ILE A 208 -6.22 1.76 -14.71
C ILE A 208 -5.95 0.27 -14.48
N LEU A 209 -5.44 -0.13 -13.30
CA LEU A 209 -5.18 -1.53 -12.98
C LEU A 209 -6.46 -2.38 -13.00
N LEU A 210 -7.56 -1.87 -12.46
CA LEU A 210 -8.85 -2.56 -12.48
C LEU A 210 -9.42 -2.69 -13.90
N LYS A 211 -9.19 -1.75 -14.80
CA LYS A 211 -9.53 -1.88 -16.22
C LYS A 211 -8.63 -2.88 -16.94
N LEU A 212 -7.35 -2.94 -16.56
CA LEU A 212 -6.36 -3.87 -17.13
C LEU A 212 -6.39 -5.27 -16.52
N ARG A 213 -7.19 -5.53 -15.48
CA ARG A 213 -7.22 -6.80 -14.72
C ARG A 213 -7.31 -8.07 -15.58
N TRP A 214 -8.02 -8.02 -16.71
CA TRP A 214 -8.04 -9.12 -17.67
C TRP A 214 -6.69 -9.31 -18.38
N ARG A 215 -6.08 -8.20 -18.80
CA ARG A 215 -4.77 -8.25 -19.47
C ARG A 215 -3.64 -8.67 -18.50
N ILE A 216 -3.78 -8.38 -17.21
CA ILE A 216 -2.83 -8.84 -16.18
C ILE A 216 -2.86 -10.36 -16.04
N ASN A 217 -4.00 -11.03 -16.23
CA ASN A 217 -4.06 -12.49 -16.32
C ASN A 217 -3.21 -13.04 -17.49
N LEU A 218 -3.13 -12.30 -18.59
CA LEU A 218 -2.30 -12.69 -19.72
C LEU A 218 -0.80 -12.51 -19.44
N LEU A 219 -0.44 -11.54 -18.60
CA LEU A 219 0.95 -11.42 -18.09
C LEU A 219 1.31 -12.56 -17.12
N ALA A 220 0.35 -13.26 -16.55
CA ALA A 220 0.58 -14.43 -15.72
C ALA A 220 0.84 -15.73 -16.53
N LEU A 221 0.78 -15.65 -17.86
CA LEU A 221 1.25 -16.69 -18.79
C LEU A 221 2.72 -16.45 -19.15
N ASP A 222 3.37 -17.45 -19.75
CA ASP A 222 4.71 -17.24 -20.30
C ASP A 222 4.69 -16.14 -21.38
N ASP A 223 5.76 -15.34 -21.47
CA ASP A 223 5.89 -14.20 -22.39
C ASP A 223 5.64 -14.59 -23.86
N LYS A 224 5.98 -15.84 -24.23
CA LYS A 224 5.74 -16.37 -25.60
C LYS A 224 4.25 -16.58 -25.87
N ASP A 225 3.55 -17.18 -24.91
CA ASP A 225 2.12 -17.47 -25.03
C ASP A 225 1.29 -16.17 -25.02
N ALA A 226 1.64 -15.22 -24.15
CA ALA A 226 0.99 -13.94 -24.09
C ALA A 226 1.15 -13.14 -25.41
N ARG A 227 2.34 -13.19 -26.06
CA ARG A 227 2.58 -12.59 -27.38
C ARG A 227 1.79 -13.28 -28.47
N GLY A 228 1.66 -14.62 -28.40
CA GLY A 228 0.83 -15.39 -29.33
C GLY A 228 -0.65 -15.00 -29.30
N LEU A 229 -1.11 -14.46 -28.16
CA LEU A 229 -2.46 -13.91 -27.99
C LEU A 229 -2.57 -12.43 -28.38
N GLY A 230 -1.54 -11.85 -29.03
CA GLY A 230 -1.57 -10.47 -29.55
C GLY A 230 -1.29 -9.39 -28.50
N VAL A 231 -0.76 -9.75 -27.31
CA VAL A 231 -0.44 -8.77 -26.25
C VAL A 231 1.00 -8.28 -26.39
N SER A 232 1.18 -6.96 -26.40
CA SER A 232 2.52 -6.35 -26.26
C SER A 232 2.96 -6.41 -24.78
N VAL A 233 3.54 -7.55 -24.39
CA VAL A 233 3.93 -7.87 -23.00
C VAL A 233 4.78 -6.76 -22.39
N THR A 234 5.78 -6.26 -23.10
CA THR A 234 6.70 -5.22 -22.61
C THR A 234 5.96 -3.91 -22.28
N THR A 235 5.09 -3.45 -23.19
CA THR A 235 4.32 -2.20 -23.01
C THR A 235 3.33 -2.34 -21.87
N LEU A 236 2.62 -3.47 -21.81
CA LEU A 236 1.66 -3.74 -20.74
C LEU A 236 2.36 -3.83 -19.39
N ARG A 237 3.48 -4.57 -19.30
CA ARG A 237 4.29 -4.69 -18.07
C ARG A 237 4.78 -3.32 -17.60
N ARG A 238 5.31 -2.48 -18.48
CA ARG A 238 5.73 -1.11 -18.14
C ARG A 238 4.59 -0.28 -17.59
N GLY A 239 3.45 -0.25 -18.26
CA GLY A 239 2.27 0.51 -17.80
C GLY A 239 1.77 0.05 -16.43
N VAL A 240 1.73 -1.26 -16.21
CA VAL A 240 1.32 -1.84 -14.92
C VAL A 240 2.31 -1.50 -13.80
N LEU A 241 3.62 -1.59 -14.06
CA LEU A 241 4.65 -1.23 -13.08
C LEU A 241 4.66 0.26 -12.74
N VAL A 242 4.38 1.14 -13.72
CA VAL A 242 4.19 2.59 -13.46
C VAL A 242 3.00 2.82 -12.54
N CYS A 243 1.86 2.16 -12.78
CA CYS A 243 0.70 2.26 -11.87
C CYS A 243 1.04 1.76 -10.45
N CYS A 244 1.74 0.64 -10.33
CA CYS A 244 2.21 0.14 -9.03
C CYS A 244 3.15 1.13 -8.33
N ALA A 245 4.08 1.75 -9.07
CA ALA A 245 4.97 2.76 -8.52
C ALA A 245 4.22 4.00 -8.03
N VAL A 246 3.21 4.46 -8.76
CA VAL A 246 2.35 5.58 -8.34
C VAL A 246 1.61 5.23 -7.06
N LEU A 247 1.03 4.02 -6.94
CA LEU A 247 0.34 3.57 -5.72
C LEU A 247 1.27 3.57 -4.51
N VAL A 248 2.47 3.01 -4.66
CA VAL A 248 3.46 2.90 -3.56
C VAL A 248 4.03 4.27 -3.20
N ALA A 249 4.46 5.06 -4.19
CA ALA A 249 5.05 6.37 -3.94
C ALA A 249 4.05 7.33 -3.29
N ALA A 250 2.77 7.31 -3.71
CA ALA A 250 1.72 8.12 -3.10
C ALA A 250 1.44 7.69 -1.65
N GLN A 251 1.44 6.38 -1.36
CA GLN A 251 1.26 5.87 -0.01
C GLN A 251 2.44 6.26 0.89
N VAL A 252 3.69 6.03 0.45
CA VAL A 252 4.89 6.38 1.25
C VAL A 252 4.97 7.87 1.52
N ALA A 253 4.61 8.71 0.54
CA ALA A 253 4.64 10.17 0.69
C ALA A 253 3.77 10.71 1.83
N VAL A 254 2.66 10.06 2.15
CA VAL A 254 1.73 10.55 3.19
C VAL A 254 1.91 9.85 4.54
N SER A 255 2.38 8.61 4.56
CA SER A 255 2.39 7.78 5.79
C SER A 255 3.71 7.08 6.08
N GLY A 256 4.77 7.36 5.31
CA GLY A 256 6.03 6.64 5.46
C GLY A 256 5.96 5.20 4.94
N SER A 257 6.98 4.40 5.22
CA SER A 257 7.10 3.04 4.70
C SER A 257 6.26 2.05 5.51
N ILE A 258 5.38 1.30 4.82
CA ILE A 258 4.56 0.24 5.41
C ILE A 258 4.84 -1.07 4.67
N ALA A 259 5.42 -2.05 5.36
CA ALA A 259 5.77 -3.35 4.82
C ALA A 259 4.70 -4.42 5.09
N TRP A 260 4.87 -5.61 4.50
CA TRP A 260 4.09 -6.83 4.68
C TRP A 260 2.69 -6.83 4.08
N VAL A 261 2.00 -5.71 4.01
CA VAL A 261 0.61 -5.63 3.51
C VAL A 261 0.52 -6.10 2.07
N GLY A 262 1.42 -5.61 1.22
CA GLY A 262 1.50 -6.01 -0.19
C GLY A 262 1.89 -7.46 -0.43
N LEU A 263 2.42 -8.14 0.58
CA LEU A 263 2.75 -9.56 0.54
C LEU A 263 1.60 -10.44 1.05
N VAL A 264 1.07 -10.10 2.22
CA VAL A 264 0.09 -10.92 2.96
C VAL A 264 -1.31 -10.82 2.35
N ILE A 265 -1.77 -9.60 2.05
CA ILE A 265 -3.13 -9.35 1.58
C ILE A 265 -3.45 -10.05 0.26
N PRO A 266 -2.59 -10.02 -0.78
CA PRO A 266 -2.85 -10.76 -2.01
C PRO A 266 -2.94 -12.27 -1.78
N HIS A 267 -2.16 -12.80 -0.85
CA HIS A 267 -2.21 -14.22 -0.52
C HIS A 267 -3.55 -14.60 0.13
N LEU A 268 -4.02 -13.81 1.11
CA LEU A 268 -5.36 -13.99 1.71
C LEU A 268 -6.48 -13.84 0.68
N ALA A 269 -6.40 -12.82 -0.16
CA ALA A 269 -7.37 -12.60 -1.24
C ALA A 269 -7.42 -13.80 -2.21
N ARG A 270 -6.26 -14.37 -2.56
CA ARG A 270 -6.18 -15.55 -3.42
C ARG A 270 -6.82 -16.79 -2.82
N LEU A 271 -6.75 -16.96 -1.50
CA LEU A 271 -7.44 -18.04 -0.80
C LEU A 271 -8.98 -17.91 -0.87
N LEU A 272 -9.50 -16.67 -0.97
CA LEU A 272 -10.94 -16.39 -1.03
C LEU A 272 -11.50 -16.50 -2.45
N VAL A 273 -10.78 -15.98 -3.46
CA VAL A 273 -11.33 -15.78 -4.81
C VAL A 273 -10.53 -16.46 -5.93
N GLY A 274 -9.44 -17.18 -5.57
CA GLY A 274 -8.54 -17.81 -6.55
C GLY A 274 -7.55 -16.81 -7.17
N ALA A 275 -6.85 -17.26 -8.23
CA ALA A 275 -5.77 -16.51 -8.87
C ALA A 275 -6.23 -15.58 -10.00
N ASP A 276 -7.50 -15.59 -10.40
CA ASP A 276 -8.02 -14.72 -11.46
C ASP A 276 -8.01 -13.26 -11.04
N HIS A 277 -7.16 -12.45 -11.66
CA HIS A 277 -6.97 -11.02 -11.34
C HIS A 277 -8.25 -10.18 -11.50
N ARG A 278 -9.22 -10.64 -12.28
CA ARG A 278 -10.54 -9.97 -12.38
C ARG A 278 -11.26 -9.89 -11.03
N ARG A 279 -11.00 -10.89 -10.17
CA ARG A 279 -11.58 -11.04 -8.84
C ARG A 279 -10.58 -10.70 -7.76
N LEU A 280 -9.32 -11.11 -7.97
CA LEU A 280 -8.24 -10.93 -7.02
C LEU A 280 -7.96 -9.45 -6.73
N LEU A 281 -7.86 -8.61 -7.76
CA LEU A 281 -7.51 -7.20 -7.58
C LEU A 281 -8.52 -6.42 -6.73
N PRO A 282 -9.85 -6.43 -7.03
CA PRO A 282 -10.80 -5.73 -6.18
C PRO A 282 -10.91 -6.33 -4.78
N THR A 283 -10.76 -7.67 -4.63
CA THR A 283 -10.73 -8.32 -3.31
C THR A 283 -9.52 -7.87 -2.50
N ALA A 284 -8.33 -7.80 -3.11
CA ALA A 284 -7.11 -7.36 -2.45
C ALA A 284 -7.20 -5.88 -2.02
N PHE A 285 -7.85 -5.03 -2.80
CA PHE A 285 -8.10 -3.64 -2.44
C PHE A 285 -8.95 -3.52 -1.16
N TRP A 286 -10.14 -4.14 -1.14
CA TRP A 286 -11.03 -4.07 0.02
C TRP A 286 -10.43 -4.73 1.27
N LEU A 287 -9.85 -5.91 1.10
CA LEU A 287 -9.23 -6.64 2.21
C LEU A 287 -8.02 -5.88 2.78
N GLY A 288 -7.21 -5.27 1.91
CA GLY A 288 -6.08 -4.44 2.32
C GLY A 288 -6.53 -3.19 3.08
N GLY A 289 -7.57 -2.52 2.59
CA GLY A 289 -8.18 -1.38 3.28
C GLY A 289 -8.71 -1.75 4.66
N ALA A 290 -9.49 -2.82 4.76
CA ALA A 290 -10.03 -3.31 6.04
C ALA A 290 -8.90 -3.68 7.02
N PHE A 291 -7.90 -4.42 6.55
CA PHE A 291 -6.74 -4.80 7.37
C PHE A 291 -6.01 -3.58 7.91
N MET A 292 -5.78 -2.57 7.08
CA MET A 292 -5.04 -1.38 7.49
C MET A 292 -5.82 -0.53 8.50
N VAL A 293 -7.15 -0.44 8.39
CA VAL A 293 -7.98 0.22 9.41
C VAL A 293 -7.86 -0.50 10.75
N VAL A 294 -7.91 -1.83 10.76
CA VAL A 294 -7.74 -2.62 12.01
C VAL A 294 -6.33 -2.42 12.59
N VAL A 295 -5.30 -2.42 11.76
CA VAL A 295 -3.91 -2.14 12.20
C VAL A 295 -3.79 -0.74 12.79
N ASP A 296 -4.42 0.26 12.18
CA ASP A 296 -4.43 1.62 12.70
C ASP A 296 -5.18 1.73 14.03
N ASP A 297 -6.30 1.02 14.18
CA ASP A 297 -7.01 0.95 15.45
C ASP A 297 -6.13 0.36 16.56
N LEU A 298 -5.41 -0.72 16.29
CA LEU A 298 -4.43 -1.28 17.22
C LEU A 298 -3.32 -0.28 17.54
N ALA A 299 -2.78 0.43 16.52
CA ALA A 299 -1.72 1.40 16.70
C ALA A 299 -2.04 2.51 17.69
N ARG A 300 -3.28 2.99 17.68
CA ARG A 300 -3.73 4.14 18.50
C ARG A 300 -4.45 3.75 19.81
N THR A 301 -4.75 2.45 20.02
CA THR A 301 -5.52 2.01 21.21
C THR A 301 -4.72 1.12 22.15
N LEU A 302 -3.64 0.47 21.70
CA LEU A 302 -2.87 -0.46 22.54
C LEU A 302 -2.04 0.25 23.62
N THR A 303 -1.54 1.45 23.34
CA THR A 303 -0.69 2.21 24.24
C THR A 303 -1.07 3.69 24.25
N GLN A 304 -0.63 4.43 25.28
CA GLN A 304 -0.86 5.89 25.34
C GLN A 304 -0.09 6.63 24.24
N ALA A 305 1.15 6.21 23.97
CA ALA A 305 1.90 6.66 22.81
C ALA A 305 1.56 5.77 21.61
N GLU A 306 1.22 6.36 20.47
CA GLU A 306 0.88 5.60 19.27
C GLU A 306 2.05 4.74 18.80
N ILE A 307 1.78 3.46 18.54
CA ILE A 307 2.77 2.55 17.98
C ILE A 307 2.86 2.81 16.47
N PRO A 308 4.07 3.00 15.90
CA PRO A 308 4.23 3.10 14.45
C PRO A 308 3.62 1.91 13.71
N ILE A 309 2.87 2.18 12.63
CA ILE A 309 2.10 1.17 11.89
C ILE A 309 3.00 0.08 11.30
N GLY A 310 4.20 0.45 10.83
CA GLY A 310 5.18 -0.50 10.29
C GLY A 310 5.60 -1.57 11.30
N ILE A 311 5.64 -1.25 12.58
CA ILE A 311 5.93 -2.22 13.65
C ILE A 311 4.78 -3.23 13.76
N ILE A 312 3.54 -2.76 13.80
CA ILE A 312 2.36 -3.64 13.94
C ILE A 312 2.19 -4.52 12.70
N THR A 313 2.34 -3.93 11.49
CA THR A 313 2.26 -4.71 10.26
C THR A 313 3.34 -5.78 10.16
N ALA A 314 4.56 -5.52 10.68
CA ALA A 314 5.62 -6.51 10.73
C ALA A 314 5.34 -7.63 11.76
N LEU A 315 4.88 -7.25 12.96
CA LEU A 315 4.55 -8.21 14.02
C LEU A 315 3.38 -9.13 13.64
N LEU A 316 2.39 -8.62 12.92
CA LEU A 316 1.26 -9.41 12.43
C LEU A 316 1.57 -10.10 11.10
N GLY A 317 2.23 -9.41 10.19
CA GLY A 317 2.45 -9.88 8.82
C GLY A 317 3.41 -11.06 8.74
N ALA A 318 4.55 -11.01 9.44
CA ALA A 318 5.54 -12.08 9.36
C ALA A 318 5.03 -13.44 9.90
N PRO A 319 4.39 -13.52 11.10
CA PRO A 319 3.82 -14.79 11.57
C PRO A 319 2.66 -15.28 10.69
N LEU A 320 1.77 -14.37 10.27
CA LEU A 320 0.65 -14.71 9.42
C LEU A 320 1.13 -15.28 8.08
N PHE A 321 2.12 -14.64 7.45
CA PHE A 321 2.69 -15.11 6.21
C PHE A 321 3.37 -16.48 6.36
N THR A 322 4.10 -16.68 7.46
CA THR A 322 4.72 -18.00 7.77
C THR A 322 3.68 -19.10 7.88
N LEU A 323 2.56 -18.84 8.59
CA LEU A 323 1.45 -19.80 8.70
C LEU A 323 0.82 -20.11 7.33
N LEU A 324 0.67 -19.08 6.48
CA LEU A 324 0.12 -19.23 5.12
C LEU A 324 1.04 -20.08 4.25
N LEU A 325 2.35 -19.89 4.32
CA LEU A 325 3.34 -20.70 3.60
C LEU A 325 3.30 -22.18 4.02
N ILE A 326 3.28 -22.46 5.32
CA ILE A 326 3.20 -23.83 5.85
C ILE A 326 1.91 -24.53 5.36
N ARG A 327 0.78 -23.83 5.38
CA ARG A 327 -0.50 -24.37 4.89
C ARG A 327 -0.50 -24.61 3.39
N SER A 328 0.13 -23.73 2.62
CA SER A 328 0.26 -23.86 1.17
C SER A 328 1.10 -25.08 0.78
N GLN A 329 2.24 -25.29 1.45
CA GLN A 329 3.11 -26.45 1.21
C GLN A 329 2.40 -27.78 1.54
N ARG A 330 1.66 -27.84 2.65
CA ARG A 330 0.91 -29.05 3.04
C ARG A 330 -0.18 -29.42 2.02
N ARG A 331 -0.80 -28.46 1.35
CA ARG A 331 -1.78 -28.70 0.28
C ARG A 331 -1.11 -29.14 -1.04
N GLY A 332 0.08 -28.65 -1.36
CA GLY A 332 0.86 -29.07 -2.53
C GLY A 332 1.49 -30.46 -2.41
N VAL A 333 1.74 -30.96 -1.20
CA VAL A 333 2.23 -32.30 -0.94
C VAL A 333 1.09 -33.34 -0.93
N ALA A 334 -0.18 -32.91 -0.82
CA ALA A 334 -1.37 -33.76 -0.82
C ALA A 334 -2.01 -33.93 -2.23
N GLN A 335 -1.40 -33.35 -3.26
CA GLN A 335 -1.71 -33.55 -4.69
C GLN A 335 -0.56 -34.23 -5.38
#